data_8f1f456201a25c072ec3c9f8e8269e8b
#
_entry.id   8f1f456201a25c072ec3c9f8e8269e8b
#
_cell.length_a   1.000
_cell.length_b   1.000
_cell.length_c   1.000
_cell.angle_alpha   90.00
_cell.angle_beta   90.00
_cell.angle_gamma   90.00
#
_symmetry.space_group_name_H-M   'P 1'
#
loop_
_entity.id
_entity.type
_entity.pdbx_description
1 polymer ?
#
loop_
_entity_poly.entity_id
_entity_poly.type
_entity_poly.pdbx_seq_one_letter_code
_entity_poly.pdbx_strand_id
1 'polypeptide(L)'
;MVESNIEINTHHAQQKPHQIVIIGGGFGGLFAARALGLKTKHPAYEVTLMDKRNFHLFQPLLYQLATGSLTVGDIATPLRVVLRKYKNVRTLMSTAYDLDVKTKKIRHEHGELNYDTLIVATGVKHHYFGKNEWLAYAPGLKTVEHALDIRRR
;
A
#
# COMPACT_ATOMS: atom_id res chain seq x y z
N MET A 1 35.06 32.45 44.58
CA MET A 1 34.60 31.17 43.97
C MET A 1 33.43 31.48 43.09
N VAL A 2 33.62 31.46 41.79
CA VAL A 2 32.59 31.72 40.77
C VAL A 2 32.34 30.39 40.10
N GLU A 3 31.20 29.75 40.44
CA GLU A 3 30.74 28.55 39.76
C GLU A 3 30.15 28.93 38.39
N SER A 4 30.82 28.56 37.34
CA SER A 4 30.32 28.68 35.96
C SER A 4 29.38 27.53 35.65
N ASN A 5 28.07 27.77 35.69
CA ASN A 5 27.07 26.86 35.15
C ASN A 5 27.25 26.74 33.64
N ILE A 6 27.80 25.62 33.18
CA ILE A 6 27.78 25.22 31.77
C ILE A 6 26.40 24.61 31.50
N GLU A 7 25.47 25.41 30.97
CA GLU A 7 24.23 24.87 30.38
C GLU A 7 24.59 24.10 29.10
N ILE A 8 24.57 22.79 29.20
CA ILE A 8 24.66 21.90 28.04
C ILE A 8 23.33 21.96 27.29
N ASN A 9 23.26 22.86 26.31
CA ASN A 9 22.09 23.03 25.45
C ASN A 9 22.06 21.85 24.44
N THR A 10 21.52 20.71 24.86
CA THR A 10 21.28 19.54 24.00
C THR A 10 20.03 19.77 23.14
N HIS A 11 20.10 20.66 22.15
CA HIS A 11 19.19 20.67 21.04
C HIS A 11 19.41 19.40 20.20
N HIS A 12 18.82 18.28 20.60
CA HIS A 12 18.59 17.19 19.67
C HIS A 12 17.59 17.66 18.62
N ALA A 13 18.07 18.19 17.51
CA ALA A 13 17.26 18.37 16.31
C ALA A 13 16.63 17.01 16.00
N GLN A 14 15.32 16.87 16.21
CA GLN A 14 14.58 15.65 15.87
C GLN A 14 14.73 15.45 14.37
N GLN A 15 15.63 14.56 13.99
CA GLN A 15 15.79 14.17 12.59
C GLN A 15 14.44 13.64 12.08
N LYS A 16 13.97 14.23 10.98
CA LYS A 16 12.75 13.78 10.33
C LYS A 16 12.88 12.28 10.02
N PRO A 17 11.91 11.44 10.40
CA PRO A 17 11.99 10.01 10.14
C PRO A 17 12.10 9.73 8.64
N HIS A 18 12.90 8.73 8.28
CA HIS A 18 13.08 8.27 6.91
C HIS A 18 11.74 7.81 6.32
N GLN A 19 11.34 8.38 5.17
CA GLN A 19 10.04 8.14 4.56
C GLN A 19 10.11 6.98 3.57
N ILE A 20 9.43 5.88 3.89
CA ILE A 20 9.29 4.71 3.01
C ILE A 20 7.89 4.72 2.40
N VAL A 21 7.80 4.73 1.08
CA VAL A 21 6.52 4.62 0.38
C VAL A 21 6.44 3.27 -0.33
N ILE A 22 5.30 2.60 -0.18
CA ILE A 22 4.97 1.33 -0.83
C ILE A 22 3.77 1.58 -1.72
N ILE A 23 3.88 1.34 -3.03
CA ILE A 23 2.77 1.46 -3.98
C ILE A 23 2.21 0.07 -4.26
N GLY A 24 0.96 -0.17 -3.88
CA GLY A 24 0.21 -1.41 -4.05
C GLY A 24 -0.02 -2.18 -2.76
N GLY A 25 -1.30 -2.38 -2.38
CA GLY A 25 -1.77 -3.10 -1.19
C GLY A 25 -2.06 -4.59 -1.42
N GLY A 26 -1.53 -5.16 -2.51
CA GLY A 26 -1.56 -6.60 -2.78
C GLY A 26 -0.65 -7.39 -1.83
N PHE A 27 -0.36 -8.66 -2.15
CA PHE A 27 0.49 -9.51 -1.31
C PHE A 27 1.87 -8.88 -1.06
N GLY A 28 2.58 -8.46 -2.12
CA GLY A 28 3.93 -7.90 -1.98
C GLY A 28 3.96 -6.67 -1.08
N GLY A 29 3.10 -5.68 -1.36
CA GLY A 29 3.08 -4.44 -0.58
C GLY A 29 2.58 -4.62 0.85
N LEU A 30 1.55 -5.44 1.07
CA LEU A 30 1.08 -5.74 2.43
C LEU A 30 2.17 -6.44 3.27
N PHE A 31 2.85 -7.43 2.71
CA PHE A 31 3.92 -8.13 3.43
C PHE A 31 5.14 -7.23 3.66
N ALA A 32 5.52 -6.38 2.71
CA ALA A 32 6.54 -5.36 2.92
C ALA A 32 6.18 -4.39 4.05
N ALA A 33 4.94 -3.88 4.05
CA ALA A 33 4.44 -3.00 5.11
C ALA A 33 4.44 -3.67 6.49
N ARG A 34 4.10 -4.97 6.56
CA ARG A 34 4.15 -5.75 7.80
C ARG A 34 5.57 -6.00 8.29
N ALA A 35 6.50 -6.29 7.39
CA ALA A 35 7.92 -6.52 7.71
C ALA A 35 8.58 -5.25 8.26
N LEU A 36 8.22 -4.08 7.70
CA LEU A 36 8.68 -2.77 8.13
C LEU A 36 7.88 -2.19 9.32
N GLY A 37 6.81 -2.87 9.71
CA GLY A 37 5.92 -2.40 10.78
C GLY A 37 6.53 -2.49 12.16
N LEU A 38 6.56 -1.38 12.89
CA LEU A 38 7.05 -1.26 14.25
C LEU A 38 5.91 -1.03 15.24
N LYS A 39 6.11 -1.47 16.49
CA LYS A 39 5.19 -1.22 17.61
C LYS A 39 5.61 0.00 18.44
N THR A 40 6.75 0.60 18.15
CA THR A 40 7.27 1.78 18.86
C THR A 40 6.53 3.06 18.49
N LYS A 41 6.52 4.03 19.41
CA LYS A 41 5.91 5.36 19.19
C LYS A 41 6.85 6.35 18.49
N HIS A 42 8.16 6.13 18.53
CA HIS A 42 9.19 7.01 17.94
C HIS A 42 10.03 6.21 16.94
N PRO A 43 9.50 5.95 15.74
CA PRO A 43 10.20 5.16 14.76
C PRO A 43 11.30 5.98 14.07
N ALA A 44 12.42 5.33 13.72
CA ALA A 44 13.46 5.93 12.88
C ALA A 44 12.98 6.16 11.43
N TYR A 45 11.92 5.47 11.03
CA TYR A 45 11.30 5.59 9.70
C TYR A 45 9.77 5.45 9.78
N GLU A 46 9.11 6.05 8.82
CA GLU A 46 7.66 5.94 8.60
C GLU A 46 7.36 5.25 7.29
N VAL A 47 6.30 4.45 7.26
CA VAL A 47 5.87 3.70 6.09
C VAL A 47 4.51 4.19 5.65
N THR A 48 4.38 4.58 4.38
CA THR A 48 3.10 4.87 3.74
C THR A 48 2.79 3.78 2.74
N LEU A 49 1.76 2.96 2.99
CA LEU A 49 1.22 2.03 2.02
C LEU A 49 0.11 2.72 1.22
N MET A 50 0.37 2.97 -0.06
CA MET A 50 -0.58 3.58 -0.99
C MET A 50 -1.20 2.52 -1.89
N ASP A 51 -2.53 2.50 -1.99
CA ASP A 51 -3.27 1.68 -2.96
C ASP A 51 -4.53 2.44 -3.41
N LYS A 52 -4.96 2.22 -4.64
CA LYS A 52 -6.23 2.74 -5.17
C LYS A 52 -7.46 2.15 -4.47
N ARG A 53 -7.29 1.05 -3.74
CA ARG A 53 -8.29 0.38 -2.92
C ARG A 53 -7.85 0.38 -1.48
N ASN A 54 -8.78 0.50 -0.55
CA ASN A 54 -8.48 0.49 0.88
C ASN A 54 -8.48 -0.91 1.50
N PHE A 55 -8.45 -1.97 0.69
CA PHE A 55 -8.50 -3.35 1.17
C PHE A 55 -7.45 -4.24 0.49
N HIS A 56 -7.00 -5.22 1.23
CA HIS A 56 -6.23 -6.35 0.72
C HIS A 56 -7.19 -7.44 0.22
N LEU A 57 -6.99 -7.88 -1.02
CA LEU A 57 -7.76 -8.96 -1.62
C LEU A 57 -6.96 -10.25 -1.57
N PHE A 58 -7.51 -11.29 -0.94
CA PHE A 58 -6.92 -12.62 -0.97
C PHE A 58 -7.26 -13.33 -2.28
N GLN A 59 -6.51 -13.00 -3.33
CA GLN A 59 -6.75 -13.45 -4.71
C GLN A 59 -6.89 -14.95 -4.90
N PRO A 60 -6.18 -15.84 -4.15
CA PRO A 60 -6.36 -17.29 -4.32
C PRO A 60 -7.79 -17.81 -4.14
N LEU A 61 -8.64 -17.07 -3.42
CA LEU A 61 -10.04 -17.43 -3.20
C LEU A 61 -11.05 -16.74 -4.14
N LEU A 62 -10.58 -15.98 -5.14
CA LEU A 62 -11.46 -15.30 -6.10
C LEU A 62 -12.37 -16.25 -6.87
N TYR A 63 -11.92 -17.48 -7.14
CA TYR A 63 -12.74 -18.48 -7.81
C TYR A 63 -13.95 -18.89 -6.95
N GLN A 64 -13.81 -18.92 -5.62
CA GLN A 64 -14.94 -19.22 -4.72
C GLN A 64 -15.93 -18.06 -4.64
N LEU A 65 -15.47 -16.82 -4.78
CA LEU A 65 -16.35 -15.67 -4.95
C LEU A 65 -17.11 -15.76 -6.28
N ALA A 66 -16.42 -16.12 -7.37
CA ALA A 66 -17.02 -16.26 -8.71
C ALA A 66 -18.07 -17.39 -8.76
N THR A 67 -17.86 -18.49 -8.05
CA THR A 67 -18.82 -19.61 -7.97
C THR A 67 -19.87 -19.46 -6.88
N GLY A 68 -19.84 -18.37 -6.10
CA GLY A 68 -20.84 -18.08 -5.08
C GLY A 68 -20.64 -18.76 -3.73
N SER A 69 -19.53 -19.48 -3.54
CA SER A 69 -19.21 -20.16 -2.27
C SER A 69 -18.76 -19.20 -1.17
N LEU A 70 -18.19 -18.04 -1.54
CA LEU A 70 -17.75 -17.00 -0.62
C LEU A 70 -18.35 -15.64 -0.99
N THR A 71 -18.34 -14.72 -0.03
CA THR A 71 -18.69 -13.32 -0.21
C THR A 71 -17.43 -12.45 -0.38
N VAL A 72 -17.61 -11.19 -0.80
CA VAL A 72 -16.50 -10.23 -0.86
C VAL A 72 -15.88 -10.03 0.52
N GLY A 73 -16.68 -9.99 1.58
CA GLY A 73 -16.21 -9.80 2.96
C GLY A 73 -15.30 -10.90 3.47
N ASP A 74 -15.41 -12.11 2.92
CA ASP A 74 -14.60 -13.27 3.34
C ASP A 74 -13.17 -13.19 2.78
N ILE A 75 -12.97 -12.49 1.65
CA ILE A 75 -11.68 -12.46 0.94
C ILE A 75 -11.07 -11.07 0.81
N ALA A 76 -11.79 -10.01 1.24
CA ALA A 76 -11.33 -8.63 1.19
C ALA A 76 -11.28 -8.03 2.61
N THR A 77 -10.08 -7.69 3.08
CA THR A 77 -9.87 -7.12 4.42
C THR A 77 -9.32 -5.70 4.31
N PRO A 78 -9.91 -4.70 5.00
CA PRO A 78 -9.40 -3.33 4.97
C PRO A 78 -7.94 -3.24 5.41
N LEU A 79 -7.09 -2.60 4.60
CA LEU A 79 -5.64 -2.46 4.86
C LEU A 79 -5.37 -1.82 6.23
N ARG A 80 -6.13 -0.78 6.60
CA ARG A 80 -6.01 -0.11 7.91
C ARG A 80 -6.29 -1.06 9.09
N VAL A 81 -7.15 -2.06 8.92
CA VAL A 81 -7.45 -3.05 9.98
C VAL A 81 -6.27 -4.00 10.15
N VAL A 82 -5.72 -4.51 9.04
CA VAL A 82 -4.57 -5.43 9.05
C VAL A 82 -3.32 -4.77 9.64
N LEU A 83 -3.12 -3.46 9.35
CA LEU A 83 -1.91 -2.73 9.71
C LEU A 83 -2.03 -1.91 11.00
N ARG A 84 -3.20 -1.85 11.65
CA ARG A 84 -3.48 -1.01 12.84
C ARG A 84 -2.52 -1.18 14.02
N LYS A 85 -1.90 -2.36 14.13
CA LYS A 85 -0.96 -2.68 15.21
C LYS A 85 0.42 -2.05 15.03
N TYR A 86 0.76 -1.56 13.85
CA TYR A 86 2.04 -0.95 13.52
C TYR A 86 1.92 0.57 13.60
N LYS A 87 2.69 1.19 14.51
CA LYS A 87 2.55 2.63 14.82
C LYS A 87 3.22 3.53 13.80
N ASN A 88 4.19 2.99 13.06
CA ASN A 88 4.91 3.68 11.99
C ASN A 88 4.32 3.45 10.58
N VAL A 89 3.21 2.71 10.46
CA VAL A 89 2.59 2.40 9.15
C VAL A 89 1.26 3.12 9.03
N ARG A 90 1.11 3.91 7.98
CA ARG A 90 -0.15 4.52 7.56
C ARG A 90 -0.59 3.99 6.21
N THR A 91 -1.89 3.96 5.98
CA THR A 91 -2.48 3.61 4.69
C THR A 91 -3.02 4.85 3.99
N LEU A 92 -2.74 4.99 2.71
CA LEU A 92 -3.24 6.07 1.86
C LEU A 92 -4.01 5.46 0.70
N MET A 93 -5.34 5.71 0.64
CA MET A 93 -6.15 5.33 -0.50
C MET A 93 -6.01 6.39 -1.58
N SER A 94 -5.23 6.11 -2.61
CA SER A 94 -5.00 7.00 -3.74
C SER A 94 -4.36 6.25 -4.89
N THR A 95 -4.55 6.74 -6.11
CA THR A 95 -3.89 6.24 -7.31
C THR A 95 -2.64 7.07 -7.59
N ALA A 96 -1.47 6.42 -7.60
CA ALA A 96 -0.25 7.01 -8.12
C ALA A 96 -0.29 6.97 -9.66
N TYR A 97 -0.02 8.09 -10.31
CA TYR A 97 -0.04 8.20 -11.78
C TYR A 97 1.28 8.67 -12.38
N ASP A 98 2.17 9.25 -11.57
CA ASP A 98 3.49 9.69 -12.02
C ASP A 98 4.54 9.53 -10.92
N LEU A 99 5.79 9.29 -11.32
CA LEU A 99 6.92 9.05 -10.44
C LEU A 99 8.14 9.81 -10.95
N ASP A 100 8.56 10.82 -10.19
CA ASP A 100 9.86 11.47 -10.39
C ASP A 100 10.93 10.83 -9.50
N VAL A 101 11.76 10.01 -10.11
CA VAL A 101 12.85 9.30 -9.40
C VAL A 101 13.98 10.26 -9.00
N LYS A 102 14.21 11.35 -9.75
CA LYS A 102 15.29 12.31 -9.50
C LYS A 102 14.98 13.15 -8.26
N THR A 103 13.76 13.65 -8.17
CA THR A 103 13.31 14.47 -7.04
C THR A 103 12.67 13.63 -5.93
N LYS A 104 12.59 12.31 -6.10
CA LYS A 104 11.95 11.35 -5.17
C LYS A 104 10.52 11.74 -4.81
N LYS A 105 9.70 12.03 -5.81
CA LYS A 105 8.30 12.43 -5.67
C LYS A 105 7.36 11.49 -6.40
N ILE A 106 6.22 11.21 -5.76
CA ILE A 106 5.10 10.48 -6.35
C ILE A 106 3.96 11.47 -6.50
N ARG A 107 3.40 11.61 -7.71
CA ARG A 107 2.15 12.33 -7.94
C ARG A 107 0.98 11.36 -7.85
N HIS A 108 -0.03 11.76 -7.11
CA HIS A 108 -1.22 10.97 -6.88
C HIS A 108 -2.48 11.87 -6.86
N GLU A 109 -3.66 11.27 -6.87
CA GLU A 109 -4.94 11.99 -7.00
C GLU A 109 -5.14 13.15 -6.01
N HIS A 110 -4.47 13.14 -4.87
CA HIS A 110 -4.63 14.14 -3.81
C HIS A 110 -3.38 15.03 -3.63
N GLY A 111 -2.43 15.03 -4.58
CA GLY A 111 -1.25 15.88 -4.55
C GLY A 111 0.06 15.13 -4.77
N GLU A 112 1.10 15.53 -4.04
CA GLU A 112 2.44 14.95 -4.13
C GLU A 112 2.86 14.31 -2.80
N LEU A 113 3.60 13.21 -2.87
CA LEU A 113 4.19 12.52 -1.72
C LEU A 113 5.69 12.34 -1.96
N ASN A 114 6.50 12.87 -1.05
CA ASN A 114 7.95 12.66 -1.07
C ASN A 114 8.29 11.31 -0.43
N TYR A 115 9.39 10.69 -0.88
CA TYR A 115 9.92 9.47 -0.31
C TYR A 115 11.45 9.50 -0.24
N ASP A 116 12.03 8.76 0.70
CA ASP A 116 13.45 8.45 0.74
C ASP A 116 13.72 7.07 0.10
N THR A 117 12.82 6.11 0.39
CA THR A 117 12.82 4.77 -0.20
C THR A 117 11.45 4.46 -0.80
N LEU A 118 11.43 3.89 -2.00
CA LEU A 118 10.22 3.47 -2.71
C LEU A 118 10.21 1.97 -2.95
N ILE A 119 9.08 1.32 -2.64
CA ILE A 119 8.79 -0.08 -2.98
C ILE A 119 7.62 -0.08 -3.96
N VAL A 120 7.85 -0.58 -5.17
CA VAL A 120 6.82 -0.73 -6.20
C VAL A 120 6.28 -2.15 -6.18
N ALA A 121 5.03 -2.33 -5.73
CA ALA A 121 4.35 -3.61 -5.58
C ALA A 121 2.97 -3.62 -6.27
N THR A 122 2.86 -2.98 -7.43
CA THR A 122 1.59 -2.74 -8.15
C THR A 122 0.95 -4.00 -8.75
N GLY A 123 1.67 -5.12 -8.72
CA GLY A 123 1.20 -6.38 -9.27
C GLY A 123 1.19 -6.38 -10.81
N VAL A 124 0.37 -7.27 -11.38
CA VAL A 124 0.25 -7.45 -12.84
C VAL A 124 -1.22 -7.40 -13.26
N LYS A 125 -1.46 -7.11 -14.54
CA LYS A 125 -2.75 -7.23 -15.20
C LYS A 125 -2.72 -8.42 -16.16
N HIS A 126 -3.90 -8.99 -16.50
CA HIS A 126 -3.96 -9.93 -17.61
C HIS A 126 -3.79 -9.20 -18.95
N HIS A 127 -3.25 -9.91 -19.89
CA HIS A 127 -2.95 -9.39 -21.21
C HIS A 127 -3.53 -10.34 -22.26
N TYR A 128 -4.22 -9.78 -23.25
CA TYR A 128 -4.87 -10.55 -24.32
C TYR A 128 -4.06 -10.53 -25.64
N PHE A 129 -2.77 -10.18 -25.59
CA PHE A 129 -1.86 -10.18 -26.74
C PHE A 129 -2.40 -9.39 -27.96
N GLY A 130 -3.04 -8.25 -27.68
CA GLY A 130 -3.69 -7.41 -28.70
C GLY A 130 -5.11 -7.83 -29.07
N LYS A 131 -5.61 -8.97 -28.59
CA LYS A 131 -6.95 -9.51 -28.85
C LYS A 131 -7.95 -9.05 -27.78
N ASN A 132 -8.12 -7.74 -27.65
CA ASN A 132 -8.95 -7.16 -26.59
C ASN A 132 -10.43 -7.53 -26.70
N GLU A 133 -10.90 -7.93 -27.89
CA GLU A 133 -12.24 -8.47 -28.12
C GLU A 133 -12.52 -9.74 -27.31
N TRP A 134 -11.49 -10.48 -26.91
CA TRP A 134 -11.63 -11.67 -26.07
C TRP A 134 -12.13 -11.36 -24.66
N LEU A 135 -11.95 -10.13 -24.16
CA LEU A 135 -12.43 -9.72 -22.85
C LEU A 135 -13.93 -9.96 -22.67
N ALA A 136 -14.72 -9.81 -23.74
CA ALA A 136 -16.16 -10.03 -23.68
C ALA A 136 -16.52 -11.51 -23.41
N TYR A 137 -15.71 -12.44 -23.88
CA TYR A 137 -15.97 -13.89 -23.81
C TYR A 137 -15.13 -14.58 -22.75
N ALA A 138 -13.95 -14.07 -22.46
CA ALA A 138 -13.00 -14.62 -21.50
C ALA A 138 -12.58 -13.56 -20.48
N PRO A 139 -13.48 -13.18 -19.54
CA PRO A 139 -13.15 -12.20 -18.52
C PRO A 139 -12.02 -12.72 -17.63
N GLY A 140 -11.10 -11.82 -17.25
CA GLY A 140 -10.05 -12.20 -16.30
C GLY A 140 -10.63 -12.49 -14.90
N LEU A 141 -9.88 -13.21 -14.07
CA LEU A 141 -10.21 -13.44 -12.67
C LEU A 141 -9.08 -12.92 -11.78
N LYS A 142 -9.07 -11.60 -11.55
CA LYS A 142 -8.01 -10.93 -10.78
C LYS A 142 -8.51 -9.89 -9.80
N THR A 143 -9.74 -9.47 -9.92
CA THR A 143 -10.36 -8.47 -9.05
C THR A 143 -11.73 -8.94 -8.59
N VAL A 144 -12.26 -8.29 -7.55
CA VAL A 144 -13.63 -8.55 -7.05
C VAL A 144 -14.65 -8.36 -8.17
N GLU A 145 -14.50 -7.31 -8.98
CA GLU A 145 -15.42 -6.98 -10.08
C GLU A 145 -15.45 -8.10 -11.12
N HIS A 146 -14.28 -8.66 -11.46
CA HIS A 146 -14.20 -9.80 -12.38
C HIS A 146 -14.91 -11.04 -11.83
N ALA A 147 -14.71 -11.36 -10.54
CA ALA A 147 -15.37 -12.50 -9.92
C ALA A 147 -16.90 -12.31 -9.87
N LEU A 148 -17.37 -11.10 -9.55
CA LEU A 148 -18.79 -10.78 -9.54
C LEU A 148 -19.41 -10.77 -10.94
N ASP A 149 -18.66 -10.36 -11.97
CA ASP A 149 -19.11 -10.44 -13.37
C ASP A 149 -19.27 -11.91 -13.81
N ILE A 150 -18.29 -12.75 -13.55
CA ILE A 150 -18.38 -14.19 -13.83
C ILE A 150 -19.57 -14.82 -13.10
N ARG A 151 -19.78 -14.47 -11.82
CA ARG A 151 -20.91 -14.99 -11.03
C ARG A 151 -22.28 -14.59 -11.57
N ARG A 152 -22.38 -13.45 -12.25
CA ARG A 152 -23.64 -12.96 -12.84
C ARG A 152 -23.98 -13.62 -14.17
N ARG A 153 -23.00 -14.16 -14.89
CA ARG A 153 -23.18 -14.89 -16.17
C ARG A 153 -23.68 -16.30 -15.93
#